data_8950f85fa27e0f68f04e924e66304034
#
_entry.id   8950f85fa27e0f68f04e924e66304034
#
_cell.length_a   1.000
_cell.length_b   1.000
_cell.length_c   1.000
_cell.angle_alpha   90.00
_cell.angle_beta   90.00
_cell.angle_gamma   90.00
#
_symmetry.space_group_name_H-M   'P 1'
#
loop_
_entity.id
_entity.type
_entity.pdbx_description
1 polymer ?
#
loop_
_entity_poly.entity_id
_entity_poly.type
_entity_poly.pdbx_seq_one_letter_code
_entity_poly.pdbx_strand_id
1 'polypeptide(L)'
;RIVPPEGVTVVPTFRPYVIIDPRAGHGPGIGGFKDDSQVGVALRGGHPVYFVIFFRDPEPGQTLLDVCEAEKAFVRKVREFHPASPKPAIIGNCQGGWAAMMLAASGPEDTGPIVINGAPMSYWGGAWQEGEGDNPMRYAGGMLGGTWLASMTSDMGDGIFDGAHLVQNFENLHPANTFWDKYYHLYANVDTEPPRFL
;
A
#
# COMPACT_ATOMS: atom_id res chain seq x y z
N ARG A 1 1.53 13.26 -9.10
CA ARG A 1 2.20 12.77 -10.30
C ARG A 1 3.67 12.56 -10.02
N ILE A 2 4.20 11.44 -10.49
CA ILE A 2 5.65 11.17 -10.45
C ILE A 2 6.30 11.84 -11.67
N VAL A 3 7.42 12.51 -11.42
CA VAL A 3 8.23 13.12 -12.48
C VAL A 3 9.18 12.04 -13.01
N PRO A 4 9.21 11.78 -14.34
CA PRO A 4 10.13 10.84 -14.91
C PRO A 4 11.59 11.28 -14.67
N PRO A 5 12.51 10.36 -14.39
CA PRO A 5 13.93 10.69 -14.34
C PRO A 5 14.46 11.09 -15.72
N GLU A 6 15.65 11.70 -15.74
CA GLU A 6 16.30 12.09 -16.99
C GLU A 6 16.46 10.90 -17.94
N GLY A 7 16.18 11.12 -19.21
CA GLY A 7 16.25 10.09 -20.26
C GLY A 7 15.04 9.15 -20.34
N VAL A 8 14.07 9.24 -19.42
CA VAL A 8 12.84 8.45 -19.47
C VAL A 8 11.70 9.26 -20.08
N THR A 9 11.17 8.78 -21.20
CA THR A 9 10.06 9.42 -21.91
C THR A 9 8.73 8.78 -21.55
N VAL A 10 7.78 9.59 -21.10
CA VAL A 10 6.41 9.17 -20.80
C VAL A 10 5.50 9.61 -21.97
N VAL A 11 4.71 8.67 -22.45
CA VAL A 11 3.74 8.90 -23.53
C VAL A 11 2.40 9.31 -22.94
N PRO A 12 1.90 10.54 -23.16
CA PRO A 12 0.70 11.05 -22.49
C PRO A 12 -0.58 10.27 -22.77
N THR A 13 -0.62 9.53 -23.88
CA THR A 13 -1.77 8.72 -24.30
C THR A 13 -1.71 7.26 -23.82
N PHE A 14 -0.59 6.88 -23.19
CA PHE A 14 -0.51 5.56 -22.57
C PHE A 14 -1.37 5.53 -21.29
N ARG A 15 -1.84 4.32 -20.93
CA ARG A 15 -2.66 4.13 -19.73
C ARG A 15 -1.94 4.68 -18.49
N PRO A 16 -2.53 5.62 -17.74
CA PRO A 16 -1.96 6.05 -16.47
C PRO A 16 -1.99 4.93 -15.43
N TYR A 17 -1.00 4.90 -14.56
CA TYR A 17 -0.95 4.02 -13.40
C TYR A 17 -1.17 4.84 -12.14
N VAL A 18 -2.10 4.41 -11.31
CA VAL A 18 -2.36 4.98 -9.98
C VAL A 18 -1.98 3.91 -8.95
N ILE A 19 -0.90 4.16 -8.25
CA ILE A 19 -0.37 3.26 -7.22
C ILE A 19 -0.84 3.78 -5.87
N ILE A 20 -1.50 2.91 -5.11
CA ILE A 20 -1.99 3.23 -3.76
C ILE A 20 -0.96 2.76 -2.75
N ASP A 21 -0.56 3.68 -1.87
CA ASP A 21 0.35 3.42 -0.76
C ASP A 21 -0.19 2.28 0.13
N PRO A 22 0.64 1.30 0.50
CA PRO A 22 0.26 0.23 1.41
C PRO A 22 -0.04 0.69 2.85
N ARG A 23 0.04 1.97 3.17
CA ARG A 23 -0.16 2.60 4.50
C ARG A 23 0.90 2.25 5.55
N ALA A 24 1.44 1.04 5.51
CA ALA A 24 2.55 0.62 6.36
C ALA A 24 3.90 1.17 5.89
N GLY A 25 3.88 2.09 4.92
CA GLY A 25 5.06 2.58 4.24
C GLY A 25 5.36 1.79 2.96
N HIS A 26 6.00 2.44 2.03
CA HIS A 26 6.39 1.85 0.75
C HIS A 26 7.90 1.64 0.73
N GLY A 27 8.30 0.40 0.55
CA GLY A 27 9.70 0.06 0.36
C GLY A 27 10.21 0.46 -1.03
N PRO A 28 11.53 0.33 -1.26
CA PRO A 28 12.17 0.70 -2.52
C PRO A 28 11.59 -0.04 -3.75
N GLY A 29 11.02 -1.23 -3.55
CA GLY A 29 10.38 -2.00 -4.62
C GLY A 29 9.07 -1.39 -5.15
N ILE A 30 8.43 -0.49 -4.41
CA ILE A 30 7.19 0.20 -4.81
C ILE A 30 7.52 1.65 -5.15
N GLY A 31 8.20 2.35 -4.25
CA GLY A 31 8.33 3.80 -4.23
C GLY A 31 9.33 4.42 -5.21
N GLY A 32 10.07 3.63 -5.98
CA GLY A 32 10.95 4.16 -7.01
C GLY A 32 12.41 4.41 -6.60
N PHE A 33 12.84 3.95 -5.43
CA PHE A 33 14.26 3.99 -5.02
C PHE A 33 15.13 3.00 -5.80
N LYS A 34 14.52 2.00 -6.43
CA LYS A 34 15.16 1.07 -7.34
C LYS A 34 14.66 1.27 -8.75
N ASP A 35 15.53 1.07 -9.73
CA ASP A 35 15.14 1.15 -11.14
C ASP A 35 14.06 0.14 -11.51
N ASP A 36 14.03 -1.03 -10.88
CA ASP A 36 13.06 -2.09 -11.07
C ASP A 36 11.86 -2.01 -10.12
N SER A 37 11.67 -0.88 -9.42
CA SER A 37 10.46 -0.62 -8.65
C SER A 37 9.22 -0.55 -9.53
N GLN A 38 8.03 -0.73 -8.94
CA GLN A 38 6.76 -0.61 -9.67
C GLN A 38 6.65 0.74 -10.40
N VAL A 39 7.04 1.83 -9.73
CA VAL A 39 7.08 3.18 -10.32
C VAL A 39 8.08 3.23 -11.47
N GLY A 40 9.31 2.75 -11.26
CA GLY A 40 10.37 2.78 -12.25
C GLY A 40 10.04 1.97 -13.50
N VAL A 41 9.52 0.75 -13.33
CA VAL A 41 9.11 -0.12 -14.44
C VAL A 41 7.99 0.53 -15.26
N ALA A 42 6.97 1.09 -14.61
CA ALA A 42 5.87 1.76 -15.30
C ALA A 42 6.34 3.00 -16.08
N LEU A 43 7.22 3.83 -15.50
CA LEU A 43 7.79 4.99 -16.17
C LEU A 43 8.63 4.60 -17.38
N ARG A 44 9.49 3.58 -17.26
CA ARG A 44 10.30 3.07 -18.38
C ARG A 44 9.44 2.43 -19.47
N GLY A 45 8.28 1.87 -19.09
CA GLY A 45 7.26 1.42 -20.04
C GLY A 45 6.53 2.56 -20.75
N GLY A 46 6.86 3.82 -20.46
CA GLY A 46 6.26 5.01 -21.05
C GLY A 46 4.93 5.43 -20.41
N HIS A 47 4.53 4.83 -19.31
CA HIS A 47 3.26 5.13 -18.67
C HIS A 47 3.35 6.34 -17.74
N PRO A 48 2.35 7.25 -17.75
CA PRO A 48 2.19 8.25 -16.68
C PRO A 48 1.92 7.54 -15.34
N VAL A 49 2.63 7.94 -14.28
CA VAL A 49 2.51 7.33 -12.96
C VAL A 49 2.08 8.36 -11.93
N TYR A 50 1.11 7.98 -11.13
CA TYR A 50 0.60 8.71 -9.99
C TYR A 50 0.70 7.83 -8.75
N PHE A 51 1.10 8.42 -7.65
CA PHE A 51 1.23 7.73 -6.37
C PHE A 51 0.35 8.42 -5.35
N VAL A 52 -0.52 7.66 -4.68
CA VAL A 52 -1.37 8.13 -3.59
C VAL A 52 -0.62 7.89 -2.29
N ILE A 53 -0.33 8.95 -1.58
CA ILE A 53 0.37 8.92 -0.28
C ILE A 53 -0.63 9.36 0.78
N PHE A 54 -0.70 8.62 1.87
CA PHE A 54 -1.51 8.97 3.03
C PHE A 54 -0.66 9.72 4.05
N PHE A 55 -1.27 10.67 4.72
CA PHE A 55 -0.69 11.23 5.92
C PHE A 55 -0.73 10.20 7.06
N ARG A 56 0.17 10.36 8.02
CA ARG A 56 0.27 9.47 9.17
C ARG A 56 -1.01 9.51 10.01
N ASP A 57 -1.46 10.70 10.31
CA ASP A 57 -2.58 10.93 11.20
C ASP A 57 -3.85 11.26 10.37
N PRO A 58 -5.01 10.71 10.74
CA PRO A 58 -6.27 11.03 10.08
C PRO A 58 -6.76 12.42 10.48
N GLU A 59 -7.55 13.05 9.61
CA GLU A 59 -8.30 14.23 9.97
C GLU A 59 -9.40 13.89 10.99
N PRO A 60 -9.72 14.78 11.93
CA PRO A 60 -10.80 14.54 12.89
C PRO A 60 -12.12 14.19 12.21
N GLY A 61 -12.71 13.06 12.60
CA GLY A 61 -13.95 12.54 12.01
C GLY A 61 -13.81 11.87 10.64
N GLN A 62 -12.60 11.75 10.10
CA GLN A 62 -12.35 11.06 8.84
C GLN A 62 -12.67 9.57 8.96
N THR A 63 -13.45 9.09 8.02
CA THR A 63 -13.81 7.68 7.89
C THR A 63 -13.10 7.02 6.71
N LEU A 64 -13.17 5.71 6.65
CA LEU A 64 -12.66 4.94 5.52
C LEU A 64 -13.38 5.29 4.20
N LEU A 65 -14.66 5.65 4.28
CA LEU A 65 -15.43 6.06 3.11
C LEU A 65 -14.94 7.41 2.57
N ASP A 66 -14.54 8.34 3.43
CA ASP A 66 -13.97 9.63 3.01
C ASP A 66 -12.66 9.41 2.24
N VAL A 67 -11.84 8.45 2.68
CA VAL A 67 -10.62 8.06 1.97
C VAL A 67 -10.96 7.51 0.58
N CYS A 68 -11.95 6.63 0.48
CA CYS A 68 -12.40 6.07 -0.79
C CYS A 68 -12.94 7.15 -1.74
N GLU A 69 -13.72 8.11 -1.24
CA GLU A 69 -14.20 9.24 -2.05
C GLU A 69 -13.06 10.15 -2.52
N ALA A 70 -12.04 10.37 -1.68
CA ALA A 70 -10.84 11.10 -2.09
C ALA A 70 -10.08 10.36 -3.20
N GLU A 71 -9.93 9.05 -3.09
CA GLU A 71 -9.31 8.22 -4.13
C GLU A 71 -10.08 8.27 -5.45
N LYS A 72 -11.42 8.25 -5.41
CA LYS A 72 -12.27 8.45 -6.60
C LYS A 72 -12.02 9.80 -7.24
N ALA A 73 -11.93 10.86 -6.43
CA ALA A 73 -11.62 12.20 -6.93
C ALA A 73 -10.23 12.25 -7.59
N PHE A 74 -9.22 11.58 -7.02
CA PHE A 74 -7.88 11.49 -7.63
C PHE A 74 -7.92 10.76 -8.97
N VAL A 75 -8.62 9.64 -9.08
CA VAL A 75 -8.74 8.88 -10.32
C VAL A 75 -9.44 9.71 -11.41
N ARG A 76 -10.52 10.41 -11.06
CA ARG A 76 -11.19 11.33 -11.99
C ARG A 76 -10.24 12.43 -12.47
N LYS A 77 -9.43 12.97 -11.54
CA LYS A 77 -8.45 14.00 -11.89
C LYS A 77 -7.36 13.46 -12.83
N VAL A 78 -6.91 12.24 -12.63
CA VAL A 78 -5.97 11.58 -13.54
C VAL A 78 -6.60 11.42 -14.94
N ARG A 79 -7.87 11.05 -15.03
CA ARG A 79 -8.58 10.96 -16.31
C ARG A 79 -8.69 12.30 -17.03
N GLU A 80 -8.94 13.37 -16.27
CA GLU A 80 -8.96 14.73 -16.83
C GLU A 80 -7.60 15.14 -17.43
N PHE A 81 -6.50 14.74 -16.80
CA PHE A 81 -5.16 15.00 -17.32
C PHE A 81 -4.79 14.12 -18.51
N HIS A 82 -5.49 13.02 -18.72
CA HIS A 82 -5.23 12.05 -19.77
C HIS A 82 -6.50 11.67 -20.55
N PRO A 83 -7.19 12.63 -21.17
CA PRO A 83 -8.49 12.39 -21.79
C PRO A 83 -8.43 11.46 -23.00
N ALA A 84 -7.26 11.34 -23.65
CA ALA A 84 -7.03 10.44 -24.78
C ALA A 84 -6.49 9.05 -24.37
N SER A 85 -6.26 8.82 -23.06
CA SER A 85 -5.76 7.55 -22.56
C SER A 85 -6.89 6.59 -22.18
N PRO A 86 -6.64 5.29 -22.18
CA PRO A 86 -7.53 4.34 -21.51
C PRO A 86 -7.67 4.63 -20.02
N LYS A 87 -8.74 4.15 -19.38
CA LYS A 87 -8.95 4.30 -17.94
C LYS A 87 -7.71 3.85 -17.14
N PRO A 88 -7.34 4.57 -16.05
CA PRO A 88 -6.15 4.27 -15.27
C PRO A 88 -6.15 2.83 -14.71
N ALA A 89 -4.99 2.20 -14.71
CA ALA A 89 -4.77 0.99 -13.93
C ALA A 89 -4.56 1.38 -12.45
N ILE A 90 -5.25 0.68 -11.55
CA ILE A 90 -5.14 0.90 -10.12
C ILE A 90 -4.31 -0.22 -9.52
N ILE A 91 -3.23 0.14 -8.84
CA ILE A 91 -2.32 -0.84 -8.25
C ILE A 91 -2.36 -0.66 -6.73
N GLY A 92 -2.82 -1.69 -6.04
CA GLY A 92 -2.88 -1.74 -4.60
C GLY A 92 -1.94 -2.80 -4.03
N ASN A 93 -1.00 -2.36 -3.20
CA ASN A 93 -0.08 -3.24 -2.50
C ASN A 93 -0.50 -3.35 -1.03
N CYS A 94 -0.45 -4.55 -0.47
CA CYS A 94 -0.81 -4.80 0.92
C CYS A 94 -2.19 -4.19 1.26
N GLN A 95 -2.29 -3.33 2.25
CA GLN A 95 -3.54 -2.64 2.59
C GLN A 95 -4.08 -1.74 1.46
N GLY A 96 -3.22 -1.25 0.58
CA GLY A 96 -3.64 -0.56 -0.64
C GLY A 96 -4.47 -1.43 -1.58
N GLY A 97 -4.37 -2.75 -1.48
CA GLY A 97 -5.14 -3.68 -2.32
C GLY A 97 -6.63 -3.70 -1.99
N TRP A 98 -7.01 -3.78 -0.72
CA TRP A 98 -8.42 -3.70 -0.36
C TRP A 98 -8.99 -2.28 -0.62
N ALA A 99 -8.16 -1.22 -0.45
CA ALA A 99 -8.56 0.13 -0.81
C ALA A 99 -8.82 0.24 -2.32
N ALA A 100 -7.95 -0.33 -3.17
CA ALA A 100 -8.16 -0.40 -4.61
C ALA A 100 -9.45 -1.14 -4.99
N MET A 101 -9.80 -2.20 -4.27
CA MET A 101 -11.06 -2.92 -4.50
C MET A 101 -12.27 -2.09 -4.10
N MET A 102 -12.24 -1.40 -2.97
CA MET A 102 -13.31 -0.48 -2.56
C MET A 102 -13.51 0.64 -3.60
N LEU A 103 -12.41 1.23 -4.04
CA LEU A 103 -12.40 2.26 -5.08
C LEU A 103 -13.05 1.75 -6.36
N ALA A 104 -12.64 0.56 -6.83
CA ALA A 104 -13.17 -0.02 -8.06
C ALA A 104 -14.64 -0.41 -7.96
N ALA A 105 -15.05 -0.96 -6.82
CA ALA A 105 -16.44 -1.32 -6.57
C ALA A 105 -17.36 -0.09 -6.50
N SER A 106 -16.86 1.05 -5.98
CA SER A 106 -17.63 2.28 -5.80
C SER A 106 -17.57 3.23 -7.01
N GLY A 107 -16.58 3.06 -7.91
CA GLY A 107 -16.36 3.92 -9.08
C GLY A 107 -15.89 3.13 -10.30
N PRO A 108 -16.63 2.08 -10.75
CA PRO A 108 -16.19 1.23 -11.86
C PRO A 108 -16.13 1.95 -13.20
N GLU A 109 -16.86 3.07 -13.31
CA GLU A 109 -16.87 3.90 -14.51
C GLU A 109 -15.53 4.63 -14.72
N ASP A 110 -14.75 4.85 -13.66
CA ASP A 110 -13.51 5.62 -13.70
C ASP A 110 -12.26 4.74 -13.67
N THR A 111 -12.37 3.53 -13.15
CA THR A 111 -11.25 2.61 -12.98
C THR A 111 -11.07 1.69 -14.19
N GLY A 112 -9.81 1.42 -14.53
CA GLY A 112 -9.40 0.42 -15.50
C GLY A 112 -9.03 -0.91 -14.83
N PRO A 113 -8.02 -1.62 -15.33
CA PRO A 113 -7.52 -2.85 -14.70
C PRO A 113 -7.06 -2.60 -13.27
N ILE A 114 -7.31 -3.57 -12.39
CA ILE A 114 -6.91 -3.53 -10.99
C ILE A 114 -5.85 -4.59 -10.76
N VAL A 115 -4.75 -4.19 -10.14
CA VAL A 115 -3.68 -5.09 -9.70
C VAL A 115 -3.65 -5.09 -8.19
N ILE A 116 -3.82 -6.26 -7.60
CA ILE A 116 -3.80 -6.47 -6.15
C ILE A 116 -2.61 -7.35 -5.83
N ASN A 117 -1.71 -6.82 -5.03
CA ASN A 117 -0.47 -7.50 -4.69
C ASN A 117 -0.32 -7.66 -3.18
N GLY A 118 -0.34 -8.93 -2.72
CA GLY A 118 -0.17 -9.26 -1.30
C GLY A 118 -1.18 -8.58 -0.38
N ALA A 119 -2.43 -8.43 -0.81
CA ALA A 119 -3.44 -7.70 -0.07
C ALA A 119 -4.28 -8.59 0.83
N PRO A 120 -4.58 -8.16 2.07
CA PRO A 120 -5.53 -8.83 2.93
C PRO A 120 -6.96 -8.52 2.46
N MET A 121 -7.56 -9.44 1.70
CA MET A 121 -8.87 -9.23 1.07
C MET A 121 -10.04 -9.73 1.89
N SER A 122 -9.81 -10.67 2.80
CA SER A 122 -10.85 -11.23 3.64
C SER A 122 -10.31 -11.48 5.04
N TYR A 123 -11.03 -10.99 6.03
CA TYR A 123 -10.70 -11.26 7.44
C TYR A 123 -10.91 -12.74 7.81
N TRP A 124 -11.91 -13.39 7.17
CA TRP A 124 -12.32 -14.75 7.47
C TRP A 124 -11.78 -15.79 6.49
N GLY A 125 -11.21 -15.35 5.40
CA GLY A 125 -10.72 -16.21 4.35
C GLY A 125 -9.38 -16.87 4.67
N GLY A 126 -9.12 -17.96 3.99
CA GLY A 126 -7.89 -18.72 4.10
C GLY A 126 -7.98 -19.91 5.05
N ALA A 127 -7.11 -20.89 4.82
CA ALA A 127 -6.97 -22.07 5.65
C ALA A 127 -5.67 -21.99 6.45
N TRP A 128 -5.68 -22.53 7.66
CA TRP A 128 -4.50 -22.67 8.50
C TRP A 128 -3.57 -23.75 7.96
N GLN A 129 -4.19 -24.87 7.59
CA GLN A 129 -3.52 -25.99 6.95
C GLN A 129 -4.37 -26.45 5.76
N GLU A 130 -3.75 -27.11 4.81
CA GLU A 130 -4.45 -27.66 3.67
C GLU A 130 -5.54 -28.63 4.14
N GLY A 131 -6.79 -28.34 3.81
CA GLY A 131 -7.96 -29.12 4.21
C GLY A 131 -8.70 -28.68 5.48
N GLU A 132 -8.21 -27.68 6.20
CA GLU A 132 -8.85 -27.22 7.46
C GLU A 132 -9.78 -26.01 7.28
N GLY A 133 -10.29 -25.68 6.25
CA GLY A 133 -11.41 -24.77 5.97
C GLY A 133 -11.50 -23.40 6.69
N ASP A 134 -11.00 -23.24 7.90
CA ASP A 134 -11.13 -22.02 8.71
C ASP A 134 -9.79 -21.37 9.07
N ASN A 135 -9.67 -20.07 8.85
CA ASN A 135 -8.53 -19.30 9.31
C ASN A 135 -8.60 -19.10 10.83
N PRO A 136 -7.59 -19.52 11.60
CA PRO A 136 -7.57 -19.35 13.07
C PRO A 136 -7.57 -17.87 13.50
N MET A 137 -7.18 -16.93 12.65
CA MET A 137 -7.32 -15.49 12.90
C MET A 137 -8.78 -15.08 13.15
N ARG A 138 -9.73 -15.84 12.64
CA ARG A 138 -11.15 -15.72 12.95
C ARG A 138 -11.42 -15.76 14.46
N TYR A 139 -10.69 -16.59 15.18
CA TYR A 139 -10.84 -16.75 16.62
C TYR A 139 -9.93 -15.83 17.42
N ALA A 140 -8.80 -15.42 16.88
CA ALA A 140 -7.92 -14.43 17.49
C ALA A 140 -8.61 -13.06 17.63
N GLY A 141 -9.53 -12.74 16.72
CA GLY A 141 -10.43 -11.59 16.83
C GLY A 141 -11.63 -11.80 17.73
N GLY A 142 -11.97 -13.03 18.14
CA GLY A 142 -13.18 -13.48 18.85
C GLY A 142 -13.88 -12.47 19.76
N MET A 143 -14.62 -12.91 20.74
CA MET A 143 -15.39 -12.02 21.64
C MET A 143 -14.51 -11.00 22.39
N LEU A 144 -13.21 -11.26 22.55
CA LEU A 144 -12.22 -10.39 23.19
C LEU A 144 -11.08 -9.97 22.25
N GLY A 145 -11.19 -10.26 20.94
CA GLY A 145 -10.11 -10.06 20.02
C GLY A 145 -10.19 -8.75 19.21
N GLY A 146 -9.45 -8.69 18.15
CA GLY A 146 -9.21 -7.59 17.22
C GLY A 146 -9.99 -6.28 17.40
N THR A 147 -11.28 -6.31 17.23
CA THR A 147 -12.11 -5.10 17.32
C THR A 147 -12.14 -4.51 18.74
N TRP A 148 -12.24 -5.36 19.77
CA TRP A 148 -12.25 -4.88 21.15
C TRP A 148 -10.90 -4.31 21.57
N LEU A 149 -9.80 -4.97 21.23
CA LEU A 149 -8.45 -4.47 21.49
C LEU A 149 -8.18 -3.18 20.72
N ALA A 150 -8.61 -3.10 19.45
CA ALA A 150 -8.48 -1.87 18.67
C ALA A 150 -9.29 -0.72 19.27
N SER A 151 -10.52 -0.98 19.74
CA SER A 151 -11.33 0.03 20.42
C SER A 151 -10.69 0.49 21.73
N MET A 152 -10.25 -0.44 22.57
CA MET A 152 -9.59 -0.11 23.84
C MET A 152 -8.29 0.69 23.63
N THR A 153 -7.48 0.32 22.67
CA THR A 153 -6.24 1.04 22.36
C THR A 153 -6.51 2.40 21.71
N SER A 154 -7.61 2.53 20.97
CA SER A 154 -8.06 3.82 20.44
C SER A 154 -8.54 4.75 21.55
N ASP A 155 -9.28 4.22 22.53
CA ASP A 155 -9.72 5.00 23.71
C ASP A 155 -8.52 5.52 24.51
N MET A 156 -7.46 4.72 24.65
CA MET A 156 -6.20 5.13 25.29
C MET A 156 -5.43 6.18 24.48
N GLY A 157 -5.66 6.27 23.17
CA GLY A 157 -5.03 7.19 22.23
C GLY A 157 -5.93 8.34 21.76
N ASP A 158 -6.82 8.84 22.61
CA ASP A 158 -7.76 9.90 22.27
C ASP A 158 -8.62 9.61 21.00
N GLY A 159 -9.03 8.37 20.84
CA GLY A 159 -9.82 7.93 19.70
C GLY A 159 -9.02 7.53 18.46
N ILE A 160 -7.69 7.58 18.53
CA ILE A 160 -6.80 7.19 17.43
C ILE A 160 -6.04 5.92 17.78
N PHE A 161 -6.18 4.88 16.95
CA PHE A 161 -5.33 3.70 17.01
C PHE A 161 -4.00 3.97 16.29
N ASP A 162 -2.88 3.92 16.99
CA ASP A 162 -1.55 4.02 16.36
C ASP A 162 -1.19 2.70 15.69
N GLY A 163 -1.34 2.67 14.36
CA GLY A 163 -1.02 1.51 13.53
C GLY A 163 0.46 1.12 13.52
N ALA A 164 1.35 1.96 14.04
CA ALA A 164 2.78 1.63 14.16
C ALA A 164 2.99 0.40 15.08
N HIS A 165 2.18 0.24 16.11
CA HIS A 165 2.23 -0.95 16.96
C HIS A 165 1.87 -2.24 16.22
N LEU A 166 0.98 -2.17 15.24
CA LEU A 166 0.64 -3.31 14.40
C LEU A 166 1.79 -3.65 13.45
N VAL A 167 2.38 -2.64 12.82
CA VAL A 167 3.48 -2.80 11.85
C VAL A 167 4.74 -3.35 12.54
N GLN A 168 5.01 -2.95 13.77
CA GLN A 168 6.14 -3.43 14.56
C GLN A 168 6.14 -4.96 14.73
N ASN A 169 4.98 -5.61 14.68
CA ASN A 169 4.89 -7.07 14.74
C ASN A 169 5.57 -7.75 13.55
N PHE A 170 5.66 -7.13 12.39
CA PHE A 170 6.38 -7.68 11.24
C PHE A 170 7.88 -7.79 11.50
N GLU A 171 8.45 -6.86 12.24
CA GLU A 171 9.87 -6.92 12.64
C GLU A 171 10.14 -8.07 13.63
N ASN A 172 9.14 -8.41 14.43
CA ASN A 172 9.23 -9.48 15.44
C ASN A 172 9.03 -10.89 14.87
N LEU A 173 8.56 -11.04 13.61
CA LEU A 173 8.35 -12.35 13.00
C LEU A 173 9.66 -13.14 12.81
N HIS A 174 10.75 -12.45 12.48
CA HIS A 174 12.07 -13.04 12.29
C HIS A 174 13.16 -12.12 12.83
N PRO A 175 13.27 -11.96 14.16
CA PRO A 175 14.18 -10.97 14.75
C PRO A 175 15.66 -11.20 14.41
N ALA A 176 16.08 -12.42 14.12
CA ALA A 176 17.43 -12.71 13.65
C ALA A 176 17.70 -12.00 12.31
N ASN A 177 16.80 -12.15 11.33
CA ASN A 177 16.99 -11.62 9.98
C ASN A 177 16.63 -10.12 9.89
N THR A 178 15.62 -9.68 10.61
CA THR A 178 15.16 -8.28 10.52
C THR A 178 15.96 -7.33 11.39
N PHE A 179 16.47 -7.78 12.52
CA PHE A 179 17.23 -6.95 13.44
C PHE A 179 18.74 -7.19 13.29
N TRP A 180 19.22 -8.39 13.62
CA TRP A 180 20.65 -8.67 13.67
C TRP A 180 21.32 -8.65 12.31
N ASP A 181 20.77 -9.32 11.32
CA ASP A 181 21.37 -9.38 9.97
C ASP A 181 21.32 -8.03 9.31
N LYS A 182 20.22 -7.27 9.46
CA LYS A 182 20.09 -5.93 8.90
C LYS A 182 21.17 -5.00 9.46
N TYR A 183 21.34 -4.96 10.77
CA TYR A 183 22.34 -4.09 11.40
C TYR A 183 23.77 -4.58 11.16
N TYR A 184 23.99 -5.88 11.11
CA TYR A 184 25.29 -6.44 10.73
C TYR A 184 25.67 -6.04 9.30
N HIS A 185 24.76 -6.21 8.35
CA HIS A 185 25.01 -5.81 6.96
C HIS A 185 25.19 -4.29 6.81
N LEU A 186 24.43 -3.50 7.54
CA LEU A 186 24.61 -2.05 7.56
C LEU A 186 26.00 -1.69 8.07
N TYR A 187 26.44 -2.28 9.18
CA TYR A 187 27.74 -2.03 9.77
C TYR A 187 28.88 -2.53 8.87
N ALA A 188 28.75 -3.72 8.32
CA ALA A 188 29.76 -4.34 7.46
C ALA A 188 29.98 -3.59 6.13
N ASN A 189 28.96 -2.84 5.66
CA ASN A 189 29.01 -2.15 4.38
C ASN A 189 29.00 -0.61 4.50
N VAL A 190 29.16 -0.08 5.71
CA VAL A 190 29.08 1.37 5.95
C VAL A 190 30.11 2.17 5.15
N ASP A 191 31.27 1.60 4.90
CA ASP A 191 32.37 2.24 4.16
C ASP A 191 32.43 1.86 2.68
N THR A 192 31.68 0.86 2.24
CA THR A 192 31.81 0.29 0.89
C THR A 192 30.64 0.58 -0.03
N GLU A 193 29.43 0.66 0.52
CA GLU A 193 28.24 1.06 -0.22
C GLU A 193 27.39 2.02 0.61
N PRO A 194 26.89 3.11 0.02
CA PRO A 194 25.88 3.90 0.70
C PRO A 194 24.72 2.95 1.08
N PRO A 195 24.18 3.03 2.28
CA PRO A 195 23.05 2.16 2.69
C PRO A 195 21.87 2.43 1.76
N ARG A 196 21.72 1.62 0.72
CA ARG A 196 20.58 1.65 -0.22
C ARG A 196 19.32 1.05 0.38
N PHE A 197 19.33 0.79 1.69
CA PHE A 197 18.35 -0.05 2.39
C PHE A 197 17.82 0.57 3.69
N LEU A 198 17.54 1.82 3.67
CA LEU A 198 16.72 2.42 4.73
C LEU A 198 15.44 2.97 4.16
#